data_bd80947f72af196c6be9e9447494eb80
#
_entry.id   bd80947f72af196c6be9e9447494eb80
#
_cell.length_a   1.000
_cell.length_b   1.000
_cell.length_c   1.000
_cell.angle_alpha   90.00
_cell.angle_beta   90.00
_cell.angle_gamma   90.00
#
_symmetry.space_group_name_H-M   'P 1'
#
loop_
_entity.id
_entity.type
_entity.pdbx_description
1 polymer ?
#
loop_
_entity_poly.entity_id
_entity_poly.type
_entity_poly.pdbx_seq_one_letter_code
_entity_poly.pdbx_strand_id
1 'polypeptide(L)'
;PCVAGGAYLPIMSDEAIIVEGTGSVFLAGPALVEAAIGEKTGIEPLGGAEMHASISGVIDYKVKDDQEAIETIRSLVNKFAPAKGQKNIFDRIASNPPKFAADELLSIIPAERTKPYSGYELLARILDNSELDEYKAEYGKTIICGYGRIDGWAVGIVANNREIVR
;
A
#
# COMPACT_ATOMS: atom_id res chain seq x y z
N PRO A 1 -18.01 -7.91 2.85
CA PRO A 1 -17.88 -7.69 4.30
C PRO A 1 -17.42 -8.96 5.02
N CYS A 2 -16.49 -8.81 5.96
CA CYS A 2 -15.97 -9.86 6.81
C CYS A 2 -16.35 -9.57 8.26
N VAL A 3 -17.12 -10.49 8.90
CA VAL A 3 -17.70 -10.27 10.22
C VAL A 3 -17.29 -11.40 11.17
N ALA A 4 -17.06 -11.05 12.44
CA ALA A 4 -16.74 -11.99 13.53
C ALA A 4 -15.55 -12.90 13.15
N GLY A 5 -15.73 -14.22 13.15
CA GLY A 5 -14.68 -15.18 12.77
C GLY A 5 -14.16 -14.99 11.33
N GLY A 6 -15.00 -14.52 10.42
CA GLY A 6 -14.60 -14.20 9.03
C GLY A 6 -13.65 -13.02 8.92
N ALA A 7 -13.62 -12.13 9.92
CA ALA A 7 -12.70 -10.99 9.94
C ALA A 7 -11.23 -11.42 10.12
N TYR A 8 -10.99 -12.57 10.75
CA TYR A 8 -9.64 -13.09 10.94
C TYR A 8 -8.97 -13.51 9.62
N LEU A 9 -9.72 -13.95 8.63
CA LEU A 9 -9.16 -14.43 7.36
C LEU A 9 -8.32 -13.37 6.65
N PRO A 10 -8.84 -12.16 6.33
CA PRO A 10 -8.03 -11.13 5.70
C PRO A 10 -6.93 -10.59 6.64
N ILE A 11 -7.21 -10.45 7.93
CA ILE A 11 -6.28 -9.81 8.87
C ILE A 11 -5.07 -10.70 9.20
N MET A 12 -5.21 -12.01 9.12
CA MET A 12 -4.11 -12.97 9.35
C MET A 12 -3.39 -13.37 8.05
N SER A 13 -3.77 -12.79 6.91
CA SER A 13 -3.05 -12.97 5.64
C SER A 13 -1.78 -12.11 5.62
N ASP A 14 -0.83 -12.46 4.75
CA ASP A 14 0.40 -11.68 4.58
C ASP A 14 0.10 -10.27 4.06
N GLU A 15 -0.92 -10.14 3.18
CA GLU A 15 -1.37 -8.89 2.57
C GLU A 15 -2.91 -8.87 2.51
N ALA A 16 -3.50 -7.74 2.87
CA ALA A 16 -4.95 -7.53 2.87
C ALA A 16 -5.35 -6.33 2.02
N ILE A 17 -6.25 -6.56 1.07
CA ILE A 17 -6.78 -5.55 0.17
C ILE A 17 -8.25 -5.31 0.48
N ILE A 18 -8.68 -4.05 0.55
CA ILE A 18 -10.08 -3.67 0.74
C ILE A 18 -10.56 -2.78 -0.40
N VAL A 19 -11.78 -3.06 -0.88
CA VAL A 19 -12.42 -2.26 -1.92
C VAL A 19 -13.32 -1.21 -1.29
N GLU A 20 -13.20 0.04 -1.71
CA GLU A 20 -14.01 1.15 -1.23
C GLU A 20 -15.52 0.89 -1.42
N GLY A 21 -16.32 1.29 -0.45
CA GLY A 21 -17.78 1.23 -0.50
C GLY A 21 -18.42 -0.15 -0.45
N THR A 22 -17.65 -1.24 -0.71
CA THR A 22 -18.15 -2.62 -0.67
C THR A 22 -17.44 -3.48 0.36
N GLY A 23 -16.16 -3.24 0.61
CA GLY A 23 -15.34 -3.93 1.59
C GLY A 23 -15.60 -3.42 3.01
N SER A 24 -15.70 -4.35 3.97
CA SER A 24 -15.73 -3.97 5.39
C SER A 24 -15.25 -5.12 6.27
N VAL A 25 -14.61 -4.79 7.38
CA VAL A 25 -14.10 -5.75 8.36
C VAL A 25 -14.44 -5.27 9.77
N PHE A 26 -15.15 -6.08 10.54
CA PHE A 26 -15.44 -5.79 11.94
C PHE A 26 -15.80 -7.05 12.72
N LEU A 27 -15.58 -7.05 14.03
CA LEU A 27 -15.97 -8.17 14.90
C LEU A 27 -17.49 -8.19 15.11
N ALA A 28 -18.08 -7.01 15.32
CA ALA A 28 -19.53 -6.84 15.49
C ALA A 28 -20.01 -5.78 14.49
N GLY A 29 -21.04 -6.10 13.71
CA GLY A 29 -21.64 -5.15 12.77
C GLY A 29 -22.47 -4.07 13.46
N PRO A 30 -22.88 -3.01 12.75
CA PRO A 30 -23.58 -1.84 13.32
C PRO A 30 -24.77 -2.19 14.18
N ALA A 31 -25.63 -3.13 13.76
CA ALA A 31 -26.81 -3.53 14.52
C ALA A 31 -26.47 -4.20 15.86
N LEU A 32 -25.38 -4.97 15.91
CA LEU A 32 -24.93 -5.59 17.14
C LEU A 32 -24.28 -4.58 18.09
N VAL A 33 -23.54 -3.62 17.56
CA VAL A 33 -22.95 -2.51 18.33
C VAL A 33 -24.07 -1.68 18.98
N GLU A 34 -25.12 -1.31 18.22
CA GLU A 34 -26.27 -0.58 18.75
C GLU A 34 -26.98 -1.39 19.84
N ALA A 35 -27.19 -2.69 19.63
CA ALA A 35 -27.85 -3.54 20.63
C ALA A 35 -27.03 -3.74 21.91
N ALA A 36 -25.70 -3.80 21.80
CA ALA A 36 -24.82 -4.09 22.93
C ALA A 36 -24.49 -2.85 23.77
N ILE A 37 -24.25 -1.70 23.15
CA ILE A 37 -23.77 -0.49 23.85
C ILE A 37 -24.60 0.76 23.53
N GLY A 38 -25.65 0.65 22.72
CA GLY A 38 -26.53 1.76 22.35
C GLY A 38 -25.95 2.77 21.35
N GLU A 39 -24.76 2.51 20.83
CA GLU A 39 -24.10 3.40 19.87
C GLU A 39 -24.58 3.15 18.45
N LYS A 40 -25.05 4.20 17.78
CA LYS A 40 -25.47 4.15 16.38
C LYS A 40 -24.29 4.52 15.48
N THR A 41 -23.88 3.58 14.65
CA THR A 41 -22.79 3.78 13.67
C THR A 41 -23.17 3.16 12.32
N GLY A 42 -22.51 3.61 11.24
CA GLY A 42 -22.62 3.01 9.91
C GLY A 42 -21.54 1.96 9.67
N ILE A 43 -21.64 1.26 8.54
CA ILE A 43 -20.63 0.26 8.11
C ILE A 43 -19.27 0.94 7.90
N GLU A 44 -19.24 2.03 7.14
CA GLU A 44 -17.99 2.70 6.76
C GLU A 44 -17.21 3.26 7.97
N PRO A 45 -17.82 4.06 8.89
CA PRO A 45 -17.10 4.54 10.06
C PRO A 45 -16.75 3.45 11.07
N LEU A 46 -17.48 2.31 11.11
CA LEU A 46 -17.19 1.21 12.01
C LEU A 46 -16.03 0.33 11.53
N GLY A 47 -15.99 0.01 10.24
CA GLY A 47 -15.00 -0.93 9.71
C GLY A 47 -14.93 -0.94 8.18
N GLY A 48 -15.14 0.20 7.54
CA GLY A 48 -15.00 0.36 6.10
C GLY A 48 -13.56 0.58 5.66
N ALA A 49 -13.41 0.82 4.36
CA ALA A 49 -12.11 0.89 3.72
C ALA A 49 -11.27 2.07 4.24
N GLU A 50 -11.87 3.25 4.37
CA GLU A 50 -11.17 4.45 4.87
C GLU A 50 -10.74 4.28 6.33
N MET A 51 -11.64 3.77 7.17
CA MET A 51 -11.35 3.55 8.59
C MET A 51 -10.15 2.61 8.78
N HIS A 52 -10.08 1.51 8.02
CA HIS A 52 -9.02 0.54 8.17
C HIS A 52 -7.72 0.91 7.45
N ALA A 53 -7.79 1.68 6.36
CA ALA A 53 -6.60 2.13 5.66
C ALA A 53 -5.89 3.29 6.37
N SER A 54 -6.65 4.28 6.92
CA SER A 54 -6.07 5.52 7.44
C SER A 54 -6.00 5.63 8.96
N ILE A 55 -6.91 4.98 9.69
CA ILE A 55 -7.04 5.13 11.14
C ILE A 55 -6.51 3.91 11.88
N SER A 56 -7.03 2.71 11.61
CA SER A 56 -6.58 1.50 12.31
C SER A 56 -5.29 0.90 11.74
N GLY A 57 -5.01 1.15 10.46
CA GLY A 57 -3.85 0.60 9.77
C GLY A 57 -3.87 -0.93 9.61
N VAL A 58 -5.03 -1.56 9.75
CA VAL A 58 -5.16 -3.04 9.71
C VAL A 58 -5.14 -3.56 8.28
N ILE A 59 -5.61 -2.75 7.32
CA ILE A 59 -5.60 -3.09 5.89
C ILE A 59 -4.35 -2.49 5.22
N ASP A 60 -3.80 -3.24 4.30
CA ASP A 60 -2.55 -2.89 3.63
C ASP A 60 -2.76 -2.08 2.36
N TYR A 61 -3.80 -2.41 1.58
CA TYR A 61 -4.12 -1.71 0.33
C TYR A 61 -5.61 -1.38 0.26
N LYS A 62 -5.93 -0.11 0.04
CA LYS A 62 -7.27 0.38 -0.26
C LYS A 62 -7.35 0.63 -1.76
N VAL A 63 -8.36 0.09 -2.42
CA VAL A 63 -8.57 0.19 -3.86
C VAL A 63 -10.01 0.63 -4.15
N LYS A 64 -10.21 1.26 -5.31
CA LYS A 64 -11.51 1.84 -5.69
C LYS A 64 -12.55 0.81 -6.13
N ASP A 65 -12.09 -0.29 -6.75
CA ASP A 65 -12.96 -1.31 -7.34
C ASP A 65 -12.27 -2.69 -7.41
N ASP A 66 -13.05 -3.71 -7.78
CA ASP A 66 -12.58 -5.09 -7.91
C ASP A 66 -11.52 -5.25 -9.01
N GLN A 67 -11.57 -4.44 -10.07
CA GLN A 67 -10.59 -4.47 -11.15
C GLN A 67 -9.21 -4.05 -10.62
N GLU A 68 -9.15 -2.93 -9.90
CA GLU A 68 -7.91 -2.46 -9.28
C GLU A 68 -7.40 -3.45 -8.22
N ALA A 69 -8.30 -4.11 -7.47
CA ALA A 69 -7.91 -5.17 -6.53
C ALA A 69 -7.18 -6.32 -7.23
N ILE A 70 -7.69 -6.78 -8.38
CA ILE A 70 -7.06 -7.85 -9.17
C ILE A 70 -5.71 -7.38 -9.74
N GLU A 71 -5.62 -6.15 -10.20
CA GLU A 71 -4.38 -5.56 -10.72
C GLU A 71 -3.32 -5.45 -9.63
N THR A 72 -3.70 -5.01 -8.44
CA THR A 72 -2.83 -4.94 -7.25
C THR A 72 -2.32 -6.33 -6.87
N ILE A 73 -3.18 -7.34 -6.79
CA ILE A 73 -2.78 -8.74 -6.52
C ILE A 73 -1.77 -9.23 -7.55
N ARG A 74 -2.02 -8.97 -8.84
CA ARG A 74 -1.10 -9.39 -9.91
C ARG A 74 0.26 -8.68 -9.81
N SER A 75 0.26 -7.40 -9.47
CA SER A 75 1.49 -6.63 -9.28
C SER A 75 2.33 -7.20 -8.13
N LEU A 76 1.69 -7.44 -6.97
CA LEU A 76 2.34 -8.02 -5.79
C LEU A 76 2.92 -9.41 -6.10
N VAL A 77 2.10 -10.31 -6.65
CA VAL A 77 2.55 -11.68 -7.00
C VAL A 77 3.70 -11.65 -8.00
N ASN A 78 3.69 -10.74 -8.98
CA ASN A 78 4.78 -10.60 -9.96
C ASN A 78 6.11 -10.17 -9.32
N LYS A 79 6.08 -9.54 -8.16
CA LYS A 79 7.29 -9.15 -7.41
C LYS A 79 7.79 -10.23 -6.45
N PHE A 80 6.90 -11.07 -5.94
CA PHE A 80 7.25 -12.12 -4.97
C PHE A 80 7.47 -13.49 -5.58
N ALA A 81 6.79 -13.82 -6.67
CA ALA A 81 6.91 -15.13 -7.29
C ALA A 81 8.09 -15.19 -8.27
N PRO A 82 8.87 -16.27 -8.28
CA PRO A 82 9.82 -16.51 -9.36
C PRO A 82 9.05 -16.64 -10.68
N ALA A 83 9.57 -16.05 -11.75
CA ALA A 83 9.02 -16.28 -13.07
C ALA A 83 9.04 -17.79 -13.41
N LYS A 84 8.08 -18.23 -14.21
CA LYS A 84 7.90 -19.66 -14.54
C LYS A 84 9.22 -20.27 -15.07
N GLY A 85 9.75 -21.27 -14.36
CA GLY A 85 11.03 -21.90 -14.68
C GLY A 85 12.25 -21.31 -13.96
N GLN A 86 12.10 -20.23 -13.20
CA GLN A 86 13.15 -19.67 -12.34
C GLN A 86 13.18 -20.41 -10.99
N LYS A 87 14.39 -20.64 -10.49
CA LYS A 87 14.58 -21.36 -9.23
C LYS A 87 14.79 -20.44 -8.03
N ASN A 88 14.86 -19.12 -8.26
CA ASN A 88 15.23 -18.15 -7.25
C ASN A 88 14.28 -16.95 -7.26
N ILE A 89 13.74 -16.59 -6.09
CA ILE A 89 12.91 -15.41 -5.90
C ILE A 89 13.65 -14.09 -6.17
N PHE A 90 14.99 -14.14 -6.22
CA PHE A 90 15.84 -13.00 -6.52
C PHE A 90 16.23 -12.90 -8.01
N ASP A 91 15.57 -13.63 -8.89
CA ASP A 91 15.91 -13.58 -10.31
C ASP A 91 15.55 -12.23 -10.92
N ARG A 92 16.53 -11.65 -11.60
CA ARG A 92 16.42 -10.39 -12.33
C ARG A 92 15.59 -10.58 -13.60
N ILE A 93 14.62 -9.70 -13.82
CA ILE A 93 13.91 -9.59 -15.10
C ILE A 93 14.52 -8.50 -15.98
N ALA A 94 14.00 -8.32 -17.20
CA ALA A 94 14.40 -7.19 -18.04
C ALA A 94 14.13 -5.86 -17.30
N SER A 95 15.14 -5.01 -17.22
CA SER A 95 15.04 -3.69 -16.63
C SER A 95 14.26 -2.74 -17.53
N ASN A 96 13.44 -1.90 -16.95
CA ASN A 96 12.79 -0.78 -17.61
C ASN A 96 13.27 0.52 -16.97
N PRO A 97 13.66 1.53 -17.73
CA PRO A 97 14.09 2.79 -17.12
C PRO A 97 12.95 3.48 -16.38
N PRO A 98 13.25 4.29 -15.37
CA PRO A 98 12.28 5.20 -14.77
C PRO A 98 11.67 6.13 -15.83
N LYS A 99 10.44 6.59 -15.61
CA LYS A 99 9.76 7.57 -16.50
C LYS A 99 10.36 8.96 -16.42
N PHE A 100 11.09 9.26 -15.35
CA PHE A 100 11.74 10.55 -15.08
C PHE A 100 13.25 10.40 -15.18
N ALA A 101 13.92 11.46 -15.59
CA ALA A 101 15.37 11.45 -15.81
C ALA A 101 16.13 11.41 -14.46
N ALA A 102 17.18 10.60 -14.38
CA ALA A 102 17.96 10.42 -13.16
C ALA A 102 18.75 11.67 -12.74
N ASP A 103 19.14 12.53 -13.69
CA ASP A 103 19.84 13.80 -13.40
C ASP A 103 18.95 14.81 -12.64
N GLU A 104 17.61 14.68 -12.73
CA GLU A 104 16.68 15.48 -11.95
C GLU A 104 16.77 15.23 -10.43
N LEU A 105 17.36 14.08 -10.01
CA LEU A 105 17.58 13.79 -8.56
C LEU A 105 18.35 14.89 -7.85
N LEU A 106 19.28 15.56 -8.54
CA LEU A 106 20.06 16.66 -7.97
C LEU A 106 19.23 17.91 -7.64
N SER A 107 18.07 18.05 -8.27
CA SER A 107 17.15 19.18 -8.04
C SER A 107 16.11 18.93 -6.94
N ILE A 108 15.87 17.65 -6.60
CA ILE A 108 14.84 17.26 -5.62
C ILE A 108 15.33 17.45 -4.20
N ILE A 109 16.57 17.06 -3.91
CA ILE A 109 17.15 17.19 -2.57
C ILE A 109 17.66 18.61 -2.37
N PRO A 110 17.04 19.42 -1.50
CA PRO A 110 17.49 20.78 -1.27
C PRO A 110 18.85 20.81 -0.60
N ALA A 111 19.70 21.77 -0.96
CA ALA A 111 21.00 21.98 -0.30
C ALA A 111 20.84 22.29 1.20
N GLU A 112 19.74 22.91 1.57
CA GLU A 112 19.39 23.22 2.95
C GLU A 112 18.67 22.01 3.58
N ARG A 113 19.32 21.36 4.54
CA ARG A 113 18.85 20.12 5.18
C ARG A 113 17.53 20.25 5.95
N THR A 114 17.11 21.45 6.28
CA THR A 114 15.85 21.73 6.99
C THR A 114 14.65 21.77 6.08
N LYS A 115 14.85 21.94 4.78
CA LYS A 115 13.74 21.97 3.81
C LYS A 115 13.17 20.58 3.56
N PRO A 116 11.83 20.46 3.55
CA PRO A 116 11.19 19.20 3.18
C PRO A 116 11.38 18.90 1.69
N TYR A 117 11.34 17.61 1.36
CA TYR A 117 11.27 17.12 -0.01
C TYR A 117 10.40 15.85 -0.07
N SER A 118 9.81 15.57 -1.22
CA SER A 118 9.00 14.39 -1.43
C SER A 118 9.87 13.14 -1.62
N GLY A 119 9.65 12.11 -0.80
CA GLY A 119 10.27 10.80 -0.98
C GLY A 119 9.77 10.10 -2.25
N TYR A 120 8.54 10.35 -2.66
CA TYR A 120 7.96 9.80 -3.90
C TYR A 120 8.69 10.31 -5.14
N GLU A 121 9.06 11.58 -5.17
CA GLU A 121 9.82 12.15 -6.29
C GLU A 121 11.19 11.49 -6.46
N LEU A 122 11.85 11.12 -5.36
CA LEU A 122 13.10 10.36 -5.40
C LEU A 122 12.85 8.95 -5.96
N LEU A 123 11.87 8.24 -5.41
CA LEU A 123 11.55 6.87 -5.80
C LEU A 123 11.12 6.79 -7.26
N ALA A 124 10.36 7.76 -7.76
CA ALA A 124 9.93 7.82 -9.15
C ALA A 124 11.10 7.93 -10.16
N ARG A 125 12.29 8.35 -9.73
CA ARG A 125 13.50 8.44 -10.57
C ARG A 125 14.48 7.29 -10.36
N ILE A 126 14.18 6.40 -9.43
CA ILE A 126 15.02 5.26 -9.09
C ILE A 126 14.37 3.94 -9.53
N LEU A 127 13.04 3.85 -9.37
CA LEU A 127 12.30 2.61 -9.64
C LEU A 127 12.03 2.41 -11.12
N ASP A 128 12.13 1.17 -11.56
CA ASP A 128 11.75 0.75 -12.91
C ASP A 128 10.30 1.17 -13.20
N ASN A 129 10.06 1.74 -14.39
CA ASN A 129 8.76 2.33 -14.78
C ASN A 129 8.23 3.43 -13.83
N SER A 130 8.98 3.85 -12.83
CA SER A 130 8.53 4.71 -11.72
C SER A 130 7.36 4.10 -10.93
N GLU A 131 7.32 2.78 -10.81
CA GLU A 131 6.22 2.04 -10.19
C GLU A 131 6.58 1.60 -8.76
N LEU A 132 5.66 1.88 -7.84
CA LEU A 132 5.72 1.50 -6.44
C LEU A 132 4.38 0.88 -6.04
N ASP A 133 4.38 -0.36 -5.55
CA ASP A 133 3.25 -0.92 -4.81
C ASP A 133 3.41 -0.50 -3.36
N GLU A 134 2.78 0.59 -3.00
CA GLU A 134 2.94 1.18 -1.68
C GLU A 134 2.10 0.46 -0.65
N TYR A 135 2.77 -0.05 0.38
CA TYR A 135 2.18 -0.71 1.53
C TYR A 135 1.69 0.33 2.54
N LYS A 136 0.39 0.29 2.89
CA LYS A 136 -0.25 1.20 3.85
C LYS A 136 -0.09 2.69 3.50
N ALA A 137 -0.34 3.04 2.24
CA ALA A 137 -0.15 4.40 1.70
C ALA A 137 -0.86 5.51 2.49
N GLU A 138 -1.95 5.19 3.19
CA GLU A 138 -2.73 6.15 3.95
C GLU A 138 -2.41 6.18 5.45
N TYR A 139 -1.61 5.22 5.94
CA TYR A 139 -1.26 5.09 7.35
C TYR A 139 0.22 5.39 7.60
N GLY A 140 0.50 6.30 8.54
CA GLY A 140 1.89 6.60 8.90
C GLY A 140 2.70 7.31 7.82
N LYS A 141 2.12 8.25 7.10
CA LYS A 141 2.61 8.93 5.88
C LYS A 141 4.00 9.60 5.95
N THR A 142 4.68 9.57 7.09
CA THR A 142 6.06 10.03 7.25
C THR A 142 7.10 9.01 6.81
N ILE A 143 6.66 7.77 6.55
CA ILE A 143 7.47 6.67 6.03
C ILE A 143 6.75 6.12 4.82
N ILE A 144 7.48 5.89 3.73
CA ILE A 144 7.02 5.19 2.53
C ILE A 144 7.53 3.77 2.64
N CYS A 145 6.62 2.79 2.64
CA CYS A 145 6.95 1.38 2.57
C CYS A 145 6.32 0.79 1.32
N GLY A 146 6.98 -0.16 0.68
CA GLY A 146 6.40 -0.78 -0.51
C GLY A 146 7.35 -1.69 -1.25
N TYR A 147 6.89 -2.14 -2.40
CA TYR A 147 7.63 -3.02 -3.29
C TYR A 147 7.78 -2.39 -4.67
N GLY A 148 8.93 -2.58 -5.26
CA GLY A 148 9.24 -2.08 -6.59
C GLY A 148 10.31 -2.91 -7.27
N ARG A 149 10.83 -2.40 -8.38
CA ARG A 149 12.01 -2.97 -9.05
C ARG A 149 13.06 -1.90 -9.27
N ILE A 150 14.33 -2.29 -9.16
CA ILE A 150 15.47 -1.47 -9.53
C ILE A 150 16.35 -2.31 -10.44
N ASP A 151 16.53 -1.87 -11.67
CA ASP A 151 17.29 -2.58 -12.70
C ASP A 151 16.84 -4.06 -12.86
N GLY A 152 15.53 -4.27 -12.84
CA GLY A 152 14.89 -5.58 -12.94
C GLY A 152 14.85 -6.41 -11.67
N TRP A 153 15.55 -6.02 -10.60
CA TRP A 153 15.54 -6.71 -9.31
C TRP A 153 14.32 -6.29 -8.48
N ALA A 154 13.58 -7.25 -7.96
CA ALA A 154 12.52 -6.98 -6.99
C ALA A 154 13.13 -6.53 -5.66
N VAL A 155 12.66 -5.42 -5.13
CA VAL A 155 13.16 -4.80 -3.89
C VAL A 155 12.02 -4.40 -2.97
N GLY A 156 12.23 -4.59 -1.66
CA GLY A 156 11.43 -3.94 -0.62
C GLY A 156 12.00 -2.56 -0.33
N ILE A 157 11.13 -1.59 -0.17
CA ILE A 157 11.48 -0.17 0.00
C ILE A 157 11.00 0.29 1.36
N VAL A 158 11.89 0.94 2.12
CA VAL A 158 11.56 1.71 3.31
C VAL A 158 12.28 3.05 3.19
N ALA A 159 11.52 4.12 3.07
CA ALA A 159 12.06 5.46 2.87
C ALA A 159 11.39 6.47 3.78
N ASN A 160 12.13 7.50 4.20
CA ASN A 160 11.55 8.63 4.89
C ASN A 160 10.78 9.51 3.89
N ASN A 161 9.54 9.86 4.20
CA ASN A 161 8.85 10.95 3.53
C ASN A 161 9.00 12.21 4.38
N ARG A 162 9.79 13.16 3.91
CA ARG A 162 10.03 14.42 4.60
C ARG A 162 9.07 15.54 4.20
N GLU A 163 8.10 15.22 3.37
CA GLU A 163 7.00 16.13 3.08
C GLU A 163 6.17 16.35 4.34
N ILE A 164 5.88 17.63 4.67
CA ILE A 164 5.06 17.94 5.82
C ILE A 164 3.62 17.58 5.49
N VAL A 165 3.16 16.48 6.03
CA VAL A 165 1.74 16.11 6.01
C VAL A 165 1.06 16.93 7.11
N ARG A 166 0.21 17.88 6.72
CA ARG A 166 -0.64 18.67 7.63
C ARG A 166 -1.92 17.92 7.95
#